data_1bae293a07eec2ff2ab85ad7aa63f921
#
_entry.id   1bae293a07eec2ff2ab85ad7aa63f921
#
_cell.length_a   1.000
_cell.length_b   1.000
_cell.length_c   1.000
_cell.angle_alpha   90.00
_cell.angle_beta   90.00
_cell.angle_gamma   90.00
#
_symmetry.space_group_name_H-M   'P 1'
#
loop_
_entity.id
_entity.type
_entity.pdbx_description
1 polymer ?
#
loop_
_entity_poly.entity_id
_entity_poly.type
_entity_poly.pdbx_seq_one_letter_code
_entity_poly.pdbx_strand_id
1 'polypeptide(L)'
;MALFMLHPIGSQAWQYSLYWLIPAAVLLLPENLFLRSLGSTFTAHSIGGIIWLYLIPTTPAFWMALIPIVAFERILFALGISGSYIAFNTVLSRFEAVAASGMVAIDRRYVLMAQKA
;
A
#
# COMPACT_ATOMS: atom_id res chain seq x y z
N MET A 1 -7.70 -14.10 2.50
CA MET A 1 -8.35 -14.93 1.47
C MET A 1 -9.47 -15.80 2.04
N ALA A 2 -9.19 -16.67 3.01
CA ALA A 2 -10.19 -17.61 3.53
C ALA A 2 -11.51 -16.93 3.96
N LEU A 3 -11.45 -15.92 4.81
CA LEU A 3 -12.64 -15.19 5.27
C LEU A 3 -13.46 -14.57 4.12
N PHE A 4 -12.81 -14.13 3.07
CA PHE A 4 -13.51 -13.61 1.88
C PHE A 4 -14.21 -14.72 1.12
N MET A 5 -13.53 -15.84 0.91
CA MET A 5 -14.07 -16.98 0.16
C MET A 5 -15.14 -17.77 0.93
N LEU A 6 -15.17 -17.68 2.26
CA LEU A 6 -16.23 -18.27 3.07
C LEU A 6 -17.58 -17.53 2.95
N HIS A 7 -17.55 -16.27 2.52
CA HIS A 7 -18.77 -15.50 2.30
C HIS A 7 -19.41 -15.92 0.96
N PRO A 8 -20.73 -16.08 0.85
CA PRO A 8 -21.41 -16.53 -0.39
C PRO A 8 -21.10 -15.66 -1.61
N ILE A 9 -21.01 -14.34 -1.42
CA ILE A 9 -20.64 -13.39 -2.49
C ILE A 9 -19.16 -13.50 -2.81
N GLY A 10 -18.32 -13.58 -1.78
CA GLY A 10 -16.87 -13.67 -1.94
C GLY A 10 -16.43 -14.94 -2.65
N SER A 11 -17.11 -16.07 -2.43
CA SER A 11 -16.84 -17.31 -3.15
C SER A 11 -17.09 -17.22 -4.66
N GLN A 12 -18.07 -16.42 -5.07
CA GLN A 12 -18.37 -16.16 -6.49
C GLN A 12 -17.44 -15.12 -7.13
N ALA A 13 -16.77 -14.30 -6.33
CA ALA A 13 -15.80 -13.30 -6.76
C ALA A 13 -14.39 -13.62 -6.23
N TRP A 14 -14.04 -14.90 -6.16
CA TRP A 14 -12.77 -15.37 -5.56
C TRP A 14 -11.53 -14.75 -6.22
N GLN A 15 -11.62 -14.38 -7.50
CA GLN A 15 -10.52 -13.73 -8.23
C GLN A 15 -10.08 -12.42 -7.57
N TYR A 16 -11.03 -11.69 -6.96
CA TYR A 16 -10.71 -10.47 -6.23
C TYR A 16 -9.79 -10.75 -5.04
N SER A 17 -9.93 -11.90 -4.40
CA SER A 17 -9.10 -12.28 -3.26
C SER A 17 -7.63 -12.54 -3.62
N LEU A 18 -7.29 -12.68 -4.89
CA LEU A 18 -5.90 -12.82 -5.34
C LEU A 18 -5.05 -11.59 -5.03
N TYR A 19 -5.67 -10.42 -4.85
CA TYR A 19 -4.96 -9.23 -4.39
C TYR A 19 -4.25 -9.41 -3.04
N TRP A 20 -4.72 -10.31 -2.20
CA TRP A 20 -4.08 -10.59 -0.90
C TRP A 20 -2.79 -11.40 -1.00
N LEU A 21 -2.48 -11.92 -2.17
CA LEU A 21 -1.17 -12.51 -2.43
C LEU A 21 -0.09 -11.44 -2.66
N ILE A 22 -0.47 -10.22 -3.05
CA ILE A 22 0.49 -9.14 -3.31
C ILE A 22 1.28 -8.75 -2.06
N PRO A 23 0.67 -8.50 -0.88
CA PRO A 23 1.44 -8.25 0.34
C PRO A 23 2.39 -9.39 0.70
N ALA A 24 1.94 -10.64 0.54
CA ALA A 24 2.78 -11.80 0.79
C ALA A 24 3.95 -11.90 -0.20
N ALA A 25 3.69 -11.66 -1.48
CA ALA A 25 4.72 -11.66 -2.52
C ALA A 25 5.77 -10.54 -2.29
N VAL A 26 5.33 -9.36 -1.86
CA VAL A 26 6.23 -8.24 -1.55
C VAL A 26 7.21 -8.58 -0.44
N LEU A 27 6.83 -9.40 0.54
CA LEU A 27 7.74 -9.83 1.60
C LEU A 27 8.88 -10.74 1.11
N LEU A 28 8.71 -11.36 -0.05
CA LEU A 28 9.70 -12.25 -0.67
C LEU A 28 10.61 -11.51 -1.66
N LEU A 29 10.30 -10.25 -1.97
CA LEU A 29 11.05 -9.43 -2.91
C LEU A 29 12.10 -8.58 -2.20
N PRO A 30 13.16 -8.14 -2.91
CA PRO A 30 14.15 -7.22 -2.37
C PRO A 30 13.50 -5.94 -1.82
N GLU A 31 14.07 -5.38 -0.76
CA GLU A 31 13.58 -4.14 -0.16
C GLU A 31 13.57 -2.99 -1.17
N ASN A 32 12.37 -2.48 -1.42
CA ASN A 32 12.13 -1.34 -2.29
C ASN A 32 11.01 -0.49 -1.69
N LEU A 33 11.19 0.82 -1.65
CA LEU A 33 10.22 1.73 -1.05
C LEU A 33 8.84 1.62 -1.71
N PHE A 34 8.80 1.56 -3.04
CA PHE A 34 7.55 1.41 -3.77
C PHE A 34 6.84 0.08 -3.45
N LEU A 35 7.58 -1.03 -3.44
CA LEU A 35 7.02 -2.35 -3.12
C LEU A 35 6.50 -2.41 -1.68
N ARG A 36 7.21 -1.83 -0.72
CA ARG A 36 6.74 -1.73 0.67
C ARG A 36 5.45 -0.91 0.77
N SER A 37 5.40 0.22 0.07
CA SER A 37 4.21 1.06 0.01
C SER A 37 3.04 0.32 -0.66
N LEU A 38 3.30 -0.40 -1.75
CA LEU A 38 2.30 -1.21 -2.43
C LEU A 38 1.76 -2.32 -1.53
N GLY A 39 2.62 -3.06 -0.87
CA GLY A 39 2.23 -4.09 0.10
C GLY A 39 1.39 -3.53 1.24
N SER A 40 1.77 -2.37 1.78
CA SER A 40 1.02 -1.68 2.83
C SER A 40 -0.39 -1.29 2.38
N THR A 41 -0.54 -0.68 1.20
CA THR A 41 -1.86 -0.28 0.68
C THR A 41 -2.76 -1.49 0.40
N PHE A 42 -2.21 -2.58 -0.12
CA PHE A 42 -2.97 -3.80 -0.36
C PHE A 42 -3.34 -4.52 0.94
N THR A 43 -2.50 -4.47 1.97
CA THR A 43 -2.84 -5.01 3.30
C THR A 43 -4.04 -4.26 3.89
N ALA A 44 -3.99 -2.93 3.92
CA ALA A 44 -5.08 -2.11 4.40
C ALA A 44 -6.38 -2.34 3.59
N HIS A 45 -6.26 -2.43 2.27
CA HIS A 45 -7.38 -2.70 1.38
C HIS A 45 -7.99 -4.08 1.60
N SER A 46 -7.17 -5.09 1.85
CA SER A 46 -7.64 -6.47 2.13
C SER A 46 -8.48 -6.53 3.40
N ILE A 47 -8.03 -5.86 4.46
CA ILE A 47 -8.77 -5.78 5.72
C ILE A 47 -10.08 -5.02 5.53
N GLY A 48 -10.02 -3.84 4.91
CA GLY A 48 -11.19 -3.03 4.60
C GLY A 48 -12.19 -3.77 3.71
N GLY A 49 -11.71 -4.50 2.70
CA GLY A 49 -12.53 -5.31 1.81
C GLY A 49 -13.31 -6.41 2.52
N ILE A 50 -12.70 -7.09 3.49
CA ILE A 50 -13.41 -8.09 4.31
C ILE A 50 -14.51 -7.41 5.14
N ILE A 51 -14.18 -6.33 5.82
CA ILE A 51 -15.15 -5.57 6.63
C ILE A 51 -16.33 -5.14 5.76
N TRP A 52 -16.04 -4.59 4.58
CA TRP A 52 -17.07 -4.13 3.65
C TRP A 52 -17.98 -5.27 3.18
N LEU A 53 -17.39 -6.42 2.82
CA LEU A 53 -18.12 -7.61 2.35
C LEU A 53 -19.15 -8.13 3.38
N TYR A 54 -18.79 -8.08 4.67
CA TYR A 54 -19.64 -8.59 5.75
C TYR A 54 -20.66 -7.58 6.28
N LEU A 55 -20.38 -6.28 6.15
CA LEU A 55 -21.23 -5.22 6.71
C LEU A 55 -22.17 -4.59 5.69
N ILE A 56 -21.83 -4.63 4.41
CA ILE A 56 -22.58 -3.91 3.36
C ILE A 56 -23.06 -4.90 2.31
N PRO A 57 -24.36 -4.87 1.96
CA PRO A 57 -24.89 -5.70 0.89
C PRO A 57 -24.20 -5.36 -0.45
N THR A 58 -23.57 -6.35 -1.05
CA THR A 58 -22.88 -6.23 -2.33
C THR A 58 -23.24 -7.38 -3.25
N THR A 59 -22.78 -7.33 -4.50
CA THR A 59 -22.99 -8.40 -5.49
C THR A 59 -21.64 -8.92 -5.98
N PRO A 60 -21.54 -10.16 -6.48
CA PRO A 60 -20.31 -10.65 -7.09
C PRO A 60 -19.82 -9.77 -8.25
N ALA A 61 -20.76 -9.26 -9.08
CA ALA A 61 -20.42 -8.37 -10.18
C ALA A 61 -19.75 -7.06 -9.72
N PHE A 62 -20.15 -6.51 -8.56
CA PHE A 62 -19.51 -5.36 -7.96
C PHE A 62 -18.01 -5.64 -7.67
N TRP A 63 -17.70 -6.76 -7.04
CA TRP A 63 -16.32 -7.11 -6.72
C TRP A 63 -15.46 -7.38 -7.96
N MET A 64 -16.05 -8.01 -8.98
CA MET A 64 -15.35 -8.23 -10.24
C MET A 64 -15.04 -6.92 -10.98
N ALA A 65 -15.97 -5.96 -10.97
CA ALA A 65 -15.77 -4.64 -11.57
C ALA A 65 -14.71 -3.81 -10.84
N LEU A 66 -14.50 -4.04 -9.53
CA LEU A 66 -13.47 -3.36 -8.75
C LEU A 66 -12.04 -3.81 -9.10
N ILE A 67 -11.85 -4.97 -9.71
CA ILE A 67 -10.49 -5.50 -9.97
C ILE A 67 -9.60 -4.47 -10.69
N PRO A 68 -9.93 -3.94 -11.87
CA PRO A 68 -9.07 -2.97 -12.54
C PRO A 68 -8.96 -1.65 -11.78
N ILE A 69 -10.04 -1.22 -11.13
CA ILE A 69 -10.09 0.04 -10.38
C ILE A 69 -9.12 -0.02 -9.20
N VAL A 70 -9.20 -1.09 -8.41
CA VAL A 70 -8.35 -1.28 -7.23
C VAL A 70 -6.88 -1.41 -7.61
N ALA A 71 -6.55 -2.11 -8.70
CA ALA A 71 -5.19 -2.19 -9.20
C ALA A 71 -4.60 -0.80 -9.45
N PHE A 72 -5.35 0.03 -10.18
CA PHE A 72 -4.94 1.40 -10.49
C PHE A 72 -4.81 2.27 -9.23
N GLU A 73 -5.82 2.25 -8.37
CA GLU A 73 -5.80 3.01 -7.11
C GLU A 73 -4.61 2.63 -6.22
N ARG A 74 -4.35 1.33 -6.04
CA ARG A 74 -3.26 0.88 -5.17
C ARG A 74 -1.89 1.28 -5.70
N ILE A 75 -1.70 1.29 -7.02
CA ILE A 75 -0.48 1.81 -7.64
C ILE A 75 -0.35 3.31 -7.37
N LEU A 76 -1.40 4.09 -7.56
CA LEU A 76 -1.40 5.53 -7.25
C LEU A 76 -1.09 5.80 -5.78
N PHE A 77 -1.71 5.07 -4.86
CA PHE A 77 -1.41 5.23 -3.43
C PHE A 77 0.03 4.83 -3.09
N ALA A 78 0.56 3.77 -3.69
CA ALA A 78 1.94 3.37 -3.49
C ALA A 78 2.93 4.44 -3.98
N LEU A 79 2.66 5.06 -5.14
CA LEU A 79 3.44 6.18 -5.65
C LEU A 79 3.34 7.42 -4.73
N GLY A 80 2.14 7.73 -4.26
CA GLY A 80 1.89 8.83 -3.34
C GLY A 80 2.63 8.66 -2.01
N ILE A 81 2.57 7.48 -1.41
CA ILE A 81 3.27 7.16 -0.16
C ILE A 81 4.79 7.24 -0.37
N SER A 82 5.30 6.63 -1.45
CA SER A 82 6.73 6.64 -1.76
C SER A 82 7.24 8.06 -2.01
N GLY A 83 6.50 8.84 -2.80
CA GLY A 83 6.83 10.23 -3.10
C GLY A 83 6.81 11.11 -1.85
N SER A 84 5.79 10.98 -1.01
CA SER A 84 5.68 11.69 0.25
C SER A 84 6.81 11.32 1.20
N TYR A 85 7.16 10.04 1.30
CA TYR A 85 8.26 9.58 2.14
C TYR A 85 9.59 10.21 1.73
N ILE A 86 9.90 10.24 0.43
CA ILE A 86 11.10 10.87 -0.11
C ILE A 86 11.08 12.38 0.15
N ALA A 87 9.94 13.03 -0.09
CA ALA A 87 9.79 14.47 0.11
C ALA A 87 10.02 14.86 1.58
N PHE A 88 9.37 14.18 2.52
CA PHE A 88 9.54 14.44 3.95
C PHE A 88 10.96 14.17 4.43
N ASN A 89 11.58 13.04 4.03
CA ASN A 89 12.98 12.79 4.39
C ASN A 89 13.90 13.89 3.86
N THR A 90 13.66 14.36 2.63
CA THR A 90 14.47 15.41 2.01
C THR A 90 14.30 16.76 2.74
N VAL A 91 13.06 17.15 3.04
CA VAL A 91 12.78 18.41 3.74
C VAL A 91 13.34 18.36 5.15
N LEU A 92 13.04 17.32 5.92
CA LEU A 92 13.47 17.20 7.31
C LEU A 92 14.99 17.10 7.45
N SER A 93 15.69 16.50 6.48
CA SER A 93 17.15 16.41 6.50
C SER A 93 17.85 17.78 6.37
N ARG A 94 17.13 18.80 5.90
CA ARG A 94 17.64 20.17 5.77
C ARG A 94 17.53 20.99 7.06
N PHE A 95 16.74 20.54 8.02
CA PHE A 95 16.60 21.15 9.32
C PHE A 95 17.58 20.50 10.32
N GLU A 96 18.75 21.08 10.49
CA GLU A 96 19.79 20.55 11.39
C GLU A 96 19.28 20.28 12.81
N ALA A 97 18.43 21.17 13.34
CA ALA A 97 17.84 21.03 14.66
C ALA A 97 16.96 19.77 14.78
N VAL A 98 16.21 19.43 13.72
CA VAL A 98 15.36 18.24 13.68
C VAL A 98 16.20 16.97 13.50
N ALA A 99 17.20 17.04 12.63
CA ALA A 99 18.11 15.92 12.38
C ALA A 99 18.98 15.58 13.62
N ALA A 100 19.38 16.61 14.39
CA ALA A 100 20.17 16.44 15.60
C ALA A 100 19.35 16.00 16.83
N SER A 101 18.04 16.30 16.87
CA SER A 101 17.17 16.03 18.01
C SER A 101 16.90 14.53 18.24
N GLY A 102 17.09 13.70 17.23
CA GLY A 102 16.75 12.26 17.27
C GLY A 102 15.23 11.97 17.38
N MET A 103 14.38 13.03 17.37
CA MET A 103 12.92 12.87 17.46
C MET A 103 12.30 12.26 16.20
N VAL A 104 12.98 12.41 15.06
CA VAL A 104 12.54 11.89 13.77
C VAL A 104 13.66 11.07 13.15
N ALA A 105 13.37 9.80 12.82
CA ALA A 105 14.30 8.94 12.10
C ALA A 105 14.31 9.32 10.62
N ILE A 106 15.38 9.96 10.17
CA ILE A 106 15.58 10.32 8.76
C ILE A 106 16.30 9.19 8.05
N ASP A 107 15.65 8.61 7.05
CA ASP A 107 16.30 7.60 6.21
C ASP A 107 17.08 8.26 5.08
N ARG A 108 18.38 8.35 5.26
CA ARG A 108 19.28 9.01 4.31
C ARG A 108 19.30 8.38 2.92
N ARG A 109 18.88 7.14 2.77
CA ARG A 109 18.77 6.47 1.46
C ARG A 109 17.75 7.13 0.54
N TYR A 110 16.77 7.79 1.13
CA TYR A 110 15.65 8.43 0.42
C TYR A 110 15.67 9.96 0.50
N VAL A 111 16.84 10.53 0.75
CA VAL A 111 17.06 11.98 0.68
C VAL A 111 17.56 12.35 -0.69
N LEU A 112 16.84 13.23 -1.38
CA LEU A 112 17.30 13.81 -2.63
C LEU A 112 18.42 14.81 -2.30
N MET A 113 19.66 14.43 -2.56
CA MET A 113 20.78 15.35 -2.50
C MET A 113 20.72 16.25 -3.72
N ALA A 114 20.75 17.57 -3.51
CA ALA A 114 21.04 18.48 -4.60
C ALA A 114 22.41 18.09 -5.16
N GLN A 115 22.48 17.66 -6.41
CA GLN A 115 23.76 17.49 -7.08
C GLN A 115 24.49 18.82 -6.94
N LYS A 116 25.64 18.79 -6.27
CA LYS A 116 26.58 19.89 -6.36
C LYS A 116 26.96 20.00 -7.82
N ALA A 117 26.42 21.00 -8.45
CA ALA A 117 26.84 21.36 -9.79
C ALA A 117 28.33 21.75 -9.78
#